data_e35a6857e9058c8af65d554d2a0d609a
#
_entry.id   e35a6857e9058c8af65d554d2a0d609a
#
_cell.length_a   1.000
_cell.length_b   1.000
_cell.length_c   1.000
_cell.angle_alpha   90.00
_cell.angle_beta   90.00
_cell.angle_gamma   90.00
#
_symmetry.space_group_name_H-M   'P 1'
#
loop_
_entity.id
_entity.type
_entity.pdbx_description
1 polymer ?
#
loop_
_entity_poly.entity_id
_entity_poly.type
_entity_poly.pdbx_seq_one_letter_code
_entity_poly.pdbx_strand_id
1 'polypeptide(L)' 'MKKTYKIEVDCANCANKMEEAARTTSGVKNATVNFMTLKMIVEFEEGAAPSAVMPVVLENCRKVESECEIFY' A
#
# COMPACT_ATOMS: atom_id res chain seq x y z
N MET A 1 14.35 -3.21 -1.19
CA MET A 1 13.64 -3.57 -2.41
C MET A 1 12.41 -2.71 -2.55
N LYS A 2 12.15 -2.20 -3.74
CA LYS A 2 11.05 -1.28 -3.99
C LYS A 2 10.22 -1.79 -5.16
N LYS A 3 8.90 -1.81 -5.00
CA LYS A 3 7.99 -2.24 -6.07
C LYS A 3 6.85 -1.26 -6.22
N THR A 4 6.31 -1.15 -7.43
CA THR A 4 5.17 -0.29 -7.74
C THR A 4 3.97 -1.15 -8.09
N TYR A 5 2.83 -0.84 -7.48
CA TYR A 5 1.58 -1.56 -7.69
C TYR A 5 0.50 -0.60 -8.16
N LYS A 6 -0.35 -1.11 -9.05
CA LYS A 6 -1.55 -0.36 -9.44
C LYS A 6 -2.58 -0.47 -8.32
N ILE A 7 -3.28 0.62 -8.05
CA ILE A 7 -4.30 0.66 -7.00
C ILE A 7 -5.59 1.26 -7.53
N GLU A 8 -6.68 1.05 -6.79
CA GLU A 8 -7.94 1.77 -6.97
C GLU A 8 -8.37 2.37 -5.65
N VAL A 9 -8.73 3.65 -5.68
CA VAL A 9 -9.18 4.39 -4.51
C VAL A 9 -10.01 5.58 -4.98
N ASP A 10 -11.02 5.96 -4.20
CA ASP A 10 -12.03 6.92 -4.64
C ASP A 10 -11.65 8.38 -4.42
N CYS A 11 -10.76 8.68 -3.49
CA CYS A 11 -10.44 10.08 -3.19
C CYS A 11 -9.01 10.22 -2.68
N ALA A 12 -8.49 11.46 -2.77
CA ALA A 12 -7.12 11.73 -2.34
C ALA A 12 -6.91 11.49 -0.85
N ASN A 13 -7.89 11.83 -0.03
CA ASN A 13 -7.82 11.58 1.41
C ASN A 13 -7.77 10.08 1.70
N CYS A 14 -8.53 9.30 0.95
CA CYS A 14 -8.50 7.84 1.08
C CYS A 14 -7.15 7.29 0.67
N ALA A 15 -6.54 7.86 -0.36
CA ALA A 15 -5.19 7.47 -0.79
C ALA A 15 -4.16 7.73 0.31
N ASN A 16 -4.28 8.86 1.01
CA ASN A 16 -3.41 9.17 2.13
C ASN A 16 -3.56 8.17 3.26
N LYS A 17 -4.77 7.72 3.52
CA LYS A 17 -5.03 6.69 4.54
C LYS A 17 -4.40 5.36 4.16
N MET A 18 -4.47 4.99 2.88
CA MET A 18 -3.81 3.80 2.38
C MET A 18 -2.30 3.87 2.57
N GLU A 19 -1.71 5.02 2.25
CA GLU A 19 -0.28 5.24 2.40
C GLU A 19 0.15 5.05 3.85
N GLU A 20 -0.58 5.64 4.79
CA GLU A 20 -0.28 5.51 6.20
C GLU A 20 -0.44 4.06 6.68
N ALA A 21 -1.51 3.39 6.27
CA ALA A 21 -1.73 2.00 6.63
C ALA A 21 -0.61 1.11 6.10
N ALA A 22 -0.16 1.36 4.87
CA ALA A 22 0.94 0.60 4.29
C ALA A 22 2.25 0.83 5.05
N ARG A 23 2.52 2.07 5.42
CA ARG A 23 3.75 2.41 6.17
C ARG A 23 3.82 1.73 7.53
N THR A 24 2.69 1.51 8.17
CA THR A 24 2.64 0.88 9.49
C THR A 24 2.61 -0.63 9.43
N THR A 25 2.56 -1.20 8.23
CA THR A 25 2.57 -2.65 8.06
C THR A 25 3.97 -3.21 8.31
N SER A 26 4.04 -4.27 9.08
CA SER A 26 5.31 -4.96 9.34
C SER A 26 5.90 -5.48 8.02
N GLY A 27 7.19 -5.25 7.82
CA GLY A 27 7.86 -5.62 6.57
C GLY A 27 7.92 -4.52 5.54
N VAL A 28 7.21 -3.41 5.76
CA VAL A 28 7.25 -2.24 4.89
C VAL A 28 8.14 -1.17 5.53
N LYS A 29 9.19 -0.78 4.81
CA LYS A 29 10.08 0.28 5.25
C LYS A 29 9.49 1.66 4.96
N ASN A 30 8.88 1.80 3.78
CA ASN A 30 8.24 3.05 3.37
C ASN A 30 7.20 2.75 2.31
N ALA A 31 6.22 3.63 2.18
CA ALA A 31 5.21 3.50 1.14
C ALA A 31 4.75 4.89 0.70
N THR A 32 4.52 5.04 -0.59
CA THR A 32 4.04 6.28 -1.19
C THR A 32 2.89 5.95 -2.13
N VAL A 33 1.79 6.67 -2.01
CA VAL A 33 0.64 6.52 -2.89
C VAL A 33 0.50 7.76 -3.74
N ASN A 34 0.40 7.56 -5.05
CA ASN A 34 0.15 8.64 -5.99
C ASN A 34 -1.29 8.52 -6.50
N PHE A 35 -2.14 9.42 -6.06
CA PHE A 35 -3.55 9.40 -6.44
C PHE A 35 -3.76 9.77 -7.91
N MET A 36 -2.88 10.60 -8.45
CA MET A 36 -3.01 11.05 -9.84
C MET A 36 -2.79 9.90 -10.83
N THR A 37 -1.86 9.00 -10.52
CA THR A 37 -1.54 7.86 -11.39
C THR A 37 -2.15 6.56 -10.88
N LEU A 38 -2.76 6.57 -9.70
CA LEU A 38 -3.32 5.41 -9.02
C LEU A 38 -2.28 4.29 -8.89
N LYS A 39 -1.15 4.66 -8.32
CA LYS A 39 -0.05 3.72 -8.08
C LYS A 39 0.47 3.85 -6.67
N MET A 40 0.89 2.72 -6.10
CA MET A 40 1.51 2.66 -4.79
C MET A 40 2.92 2.13 -4.95
N ILE A 41 3.89 2.87 -4.42
CA ILE A 41 5.29 2.44 -4.39
C ILE A 41 5.57 1.97 -2.98
N VAL A 42 5.97 0.71 -2.85
CA VAL A 42 6.25 0.11 -1.54
C VAL A 42 7.72 -0.25 -1.48
N GLU A 43 8.40 0.26 -0.46
CA GLU A 43 9.77 -0.12 -0.16
C GLU A 43 9.73 -1.13 0.99
N PHE A 44 10.28 -2.32 0.75
CA PHE A 44 10.24 -3.42 1.70
C PHE A 44 11.48 -3.43 2.57
N GLU A 45 11.32 -3.89 3.81
CA GLU A 45 12.44 -4.10 4.71
C GLU A 45 13.34 -5.21 4.15
N GLU A 46 14.61 -5.17 4.53
CA GLU A 46 15.55 -6.20 4.12
C GLU A 46 15.07 -7.56 4.65
N GLY A 47 15.03 -8.54 3.75
CA GLY A 47 14.55 -9.87 4.10
C GLY A 47 13.03 -10.06 4.02
N ALA A 48 12.27 -8.99 3.84
CA ALA A 48 10.82 -9.11 3.69
C ALA A 48 10.46 -9.59 2.29
N ALA A 49 9.53 -10.54 2.20
CA ALA A 49 9.06 -11.06 0.93
C ALA A 49 7.83 -10.29 0.49
N PRO A 50 7.84 -9.62 -0.68
CA PRO A 50 6.66 -8.86 -1.13
C PRO A 50 5.39 -9.71 -1.18
N SER A 51 5.49 -10.96 -1.62
CA SER A 51 4.33 -11.85 -1.70
C SER A 51 3.72 -12.18 -0.34
N ALA A 52 4.50 -12.08 0.73
CA ALA A 52 4.00 -12.29 2.08
C ALA A 52 3.49 -10.99 2.72
N VAL A 53 4.10 -9.87 2.35
CA VAL A 53 3.79 -8.57 2.94
C VAL A 53 2.55 -7.92 2.29
N MET A 54 2.42 -8.00 0.98
CA MET A 54 1.33 -7.30 0.27
C MET A 54 -0.08 -7.73 0.69
N PRO A 55 -0.38 -9.01 0.96
CA PRO A 55 -1.71 -9.35 1.49
C PRO A 55 -2.03 -8.65 2.79
N VAL A 56 -1.04 -8.47 3.66
CA VAL A 56 -1.20 -7.78 4.94
C VAL A 56 -1.39 -6.27 4.69
N VAL A 57 -0.63 -5.70 3.75
CA VAL A 57 -0.80 -4.30 3.37
C VAL A 57 -2.22 -4.03 2.89
N LEU A 58 -2.74 -4.89 2.00
CA LEU A 58 -4.10 -4.75 1.50
C LEU A 58 -5.12 -4.85 2.63
N GLU A 59 -4.95 -5.81 3.53
CA GLU A 59 -5.84 -5.96 4.67
C GLU A 59 -5.84 -4.72 5.55
N ASN A 60 -4.66 -4.17 5.85
CA ASN A 60 -4.55 -2.96 6.66
C ASN A 60 -5.17 -1.74 5.95
N CYS A 61 -4.97 -1.63 4.64
CA CYS A 61 -5.57 -0.56 3.87
C CYS A 61 -7.10 -0.65 3.91
N ARG A 62 -7.66 -1.85 3.82
CA ARG A 62 -9.10 -2.03 3.86
C ARG A 62 -9.72 -1.76 5.22
N LYS A 63 -8.93 -1.80 6.28
CA LYS A 63 -9.40 -1.42 7.62
C LYS A 63 -9.68 0.07 7.72
N VAL A 64 -8.95 0.90 6.99
CA VAL A 64 -9.12 2.35 6.99
C VAL A 64 -9.91 2.84 5.79
N GLU A 65 -9.93 2.08 4.70
CA GLU A 65 -10.71 2.39 3.50
C GLU A 65 -11.17 1.08 2.88
N SER A 66 -12.41 0.68 3.17
CA SER A 66 -12.93 -0.63 2.80
C SER A 66 -13.07 -0.83 1.29
N GLU A 67 -13.11 0.24 0.52
CA GLU A 67 -13.32 0.16 -0.93
C GLU A 67 -12.05 0.31 -1.74
N CYS A 68 -10.89 0.30 -1.10
CA CYS A 68 -9.63 0.36 -1.82
C CYS A 68 -9.24 -1.00 -2.39
N GLU A 69 -8.39 -0.97 -3.43
CA GLU A 69 -7.88 -2.17 -4.06
C GLU A 69 -6.39 -1.99 -4.38
N ILE A 70 -5.63 -3.06 -4.26
CA ILE A 70 -4.22 -3.11 -4.65
C ILE A 70 -4.02 -4.32 -5.54
N PHE A 71 -3.51 -4.09 -6.74
CA PHE A 71 -3.28 -5.17 -7.71
C PHE A 71 -1.82 -5.63 -7.61
N TYR A 72 -1.60 -6.68 -6.87
CA TYR A 72 -0.26 -7.23 -6.63
C TYR A 72 -0.10 -8.67 -7.11
#